data_bce86a04eb49ceb809ea9dee6b9c65d3
#
_entry.id   bce86a04eb49ceb809ea9dee6b9c65d3
#
_cell.length_a   1.000
_cell.length_b   1.000
_cell.length_c   1.000
_cell.angle_alpha   90.00
_cell.angle_beta   90.00
_cell.angle_gamma   90.00
#
_symmetry.space_group_name_H-M   'P 1'
#
loop_
_entity.id
_entity.type
_entity.pdbx_description
1 polymer ?
#
loop_
_entity_poly.entity_id
_entity_poly.type
_entity_poly.pdbx_seq_one_letter_code
_entity_poly.pdbx_strand_id
1 'polypeptide(L)'
;MDVLQWVFIIGIAITIISFILVLYYLFQALYVGKNIRKQNNKGKRKRKSLLAKLKVKRKKHIQKLLVFLILGILAGAGSAYVTYYQSTNLSKEDTSNLTDGYYYLRDLKNELEDMKAGKMDADKSKQTINYVVTSLAGYSVKKASILNTVEGQRVLNRYYQSMSELGINISKNSGNLIEDQKVLNDSLTDIEKVQTFQKKAMDFFKVDVSVLEKQK
;
A
#
# COMPACT_ATOMS: atom_id res chain seq x y z
N MET A 1 -3.44 -4.38 12.46
CA MET A 1 -3.15 -3.03 11.91
C MET A 1 -1.66 -2.92 11.71
N ASP A 2 -1.25 -2.46 10.53
CA ASP A 2 0.18 -2.34 10.20
C ASP A 2 0.78 -1.09 10.89
N VAL A 3 2.08 -1.11 11.19
CA VAL A 3 2.80 0.02 11.84
C VAL A 3 2.57 1.33 11.07
N LEU A 4 2.53 1.27 9.73
CA LEU A 4 2.28 2.44 8.88
C LEU A 4 0.88 3.06 9.09
N GLN A 5 -0.14 2.24 9.37
CA GLN A 5 -1.49 2.74 9.68
C GLN A 5 -1.52 3.49 11.00
N TRP A 6 -0.79 2.99 12.02
CA TRP A 6 -0.66 3.70 13.28
C TRP A 6 0.06 5.03 13.13
N VAL A 7 1.16 5.06 12.37
CA VAL A 7 1.90 6.31 12.08
C VAL A 7 0.99 7.33 11.38
N PHE A 8 0.17 6.89 10.42
CA PHE A 8 -0.79 7.73 9.72
C PHE A 8 -1.85 8.31 10.67
N ILE A 9 -2.49 7.47 11.50
CA ILE A 9 -3.53 7.89 12.44
C ILE A 9 -2.98 8.90 13.46
N ILE A 10 -1.82 8.60 14.04
CA ILE A 10 -1.15 9.49 15.01
C ILE A 10 -0.76 10.81 14.34
N GLY A 11 -0.22 10.76 13.12
CA GLY A 11 0.14 11.96 12.37
C GLY A 11 -1.05 12.88 12.09
N ILE A 12 -2.19 12.32 11.67
CA ILE A 12 -3.44 13.09 11.49
C ILE A 12 -3.92 13.67 12.81
N ALA A 13 -3.93 12.89 13.90
CA ALA A 13 -4.35 13.38 15.20
C ALA A 13 -3.49 14.57 15.65
N ILE A 14 -2.16 14.47 15.52
CA ILE A 14 -1.23 15.58 15.84
C ILE A 14 -1.51 16.80 14.95
N THR A 15 -1.78 16.60 13.66
CA THR A 15 -2.11 17.68 12.73
C THR A 15 -3.37 18.44 13.16
N ILE A 16 -4.43 17.73 13.52
CA ILE A 16 -5.70 18.33 13.98
C ILE A 16 -5.50 19.09 15.29
N ILE A 17 -4.83 18.49 16.27
CA ILE A 17 -4.55 19.12 17.56
C ILE A 17 -3.70 20.38 17.35
N SER A 18 -2.66 20.31 16.53
CA SER A 18 -1.79 21.44 16.20
C SER A 18 -2.58 22.57 15.56
N PHE A 19 -3.50 22.27 14.64
CA PHE A 19 -4.35 23.26 13.99
C PHE A 19 -5.27 23.98 14.99
N ILE A 20 -5.90 23.25 15.90
CA ILE A 20 -6.72 23.81 16.97
C ILE A 20 -5.88 24.75 17.85
N LEU A 21 -4.67 24.35 18.22
CA LEU A 21 -3.76 25.17 19.02
C LEU A 21 -3.27 26.42 18.27
N VAL A 22 -3.03 26.32 16.97
CA VAL A 22 -2.69 27.48 16.11
C VAL A 22 -3.83 28.50 16.14
N LEU A 23 -5.08 28.06 15.95
CA LEU A 23 -6.25 28.94 16.02
C LEU A 23 -6.38 29.59 17.41
N TYR A 24 -6.23 28.81 18.47
CA TYR A 24 -6.29 29.33 19.84
C TYR A 24 -5.23 30.41 20.08
N TYR A 25 -3.96 30.17 19.74
CA TYR A 25 -2.90 31.15 19.94
C TYR A 25 -3.03 32.36 19.00
N LEU A 26 -3.60 32.19 17.83
CA LEU A 26 -3.93 33.27 16.91
C LEU A 26 -4.96 34.22 17.56
N PHE A 27 -6.06 33.68 18.08
CA PHE A 27 -7.08 34.49 18.79
C PHE A 27 -6.48 35.22 20.00
N GLN A 28 -5.65 34.56 20.80
CA GLN A 28 -4.97 35.17 21.93
C GLN A 28 -4.02 36.31 21.50
N ALA A 29 -3.25 36.10 20.42
CA ALA A 29 -2.36 37.13 19.89
C ALA A 29 -3.13 38.37 19.37
N LEU A 30 -4.27 38.13 18.69
CA LEU A 30 -5.17 39.18 18.20
C LEU A 30 -5.84 39.93 19.36
N TYR A 31 -6.34 39.24 20.39
CA TYR A 31 -6.95 39.81 21.56
C TYR A 31 -5.96 40.72 22.32
N VAL A 32 -4.75 40.22 22.57
CA VAL A 32 -3.69 41.04 23.21
C VAL A 32 -3.31 42.22 22.31
N GLY A 33 -3.28 42.05 20.99
CA GLY A 33 -3.03 43.11 20.01
C GLY A 33 -4.09 44.25 20.10
N LYS A 34 -5.38 43.89 20.18
CA LYS A 34 -6.48 44.88 20.40
C LYS A 34 -6.30 45.65 21.70
N ASN A 35 -5.89 44.99 22.79
CA ASN A 35 -5.65 45.62 24.08
C ASN A 35 -4.45 46.59 24.06
N ILE A 36 -3.39 46.25 23.33
CA ILE A 36 -2.24 47.14 23.08
C ILE A 36 -2.72 48.41 22.36
N ARG A 37 -3.54 48.30 21.30
CA ARG A 37 -4.07 49.45 20.54
C ARG A 37 -4.95 50.35 21.41
N LYS A 38 -5.87 49.77 22.21
CA LYS A 38 -6.76 50.52 23.12
C LYS A 38 -5.96 51.30 24.15
N GLN A 39 -4.83 50.77 24.61
CA GLN A 39 -4.03 51.44 25.62
C GLN A 39 -3.05 52.47 25.04
N ASN A 40 -2.65 52.35 23.78
CA ASN A 40 -1.74 53.31 23.15
C ASN A 40 -2.35 54.72 23.01
N ASN A 41 -3.71 54.79 22.96
CA ASN A 41 -4.45 56.06 22.80
C ASN A 41 -4.69 56.87 24.10
N LYS A 42 -4.26 56.36 25.26
CA LYS A 42 -4.47 57.07 26.54
C LYS A 42 -3.13 57.39 27.23
N GLY A 43 -2.57 58.56 27.18
CA GLY A 43 -1.23 58.95 27.67
C GLY A 43 -1.03 59.00 29.21
N LYS A 44 -0.07 58.26 29.81
CA LYS A 44 0.64 58.50 31.07
C LYS A 44 1.74 57.47 31.38
N ARG A 45 2.75 57.84 32.20
CA ARG A 45 4.01 57.13 32.52
C ARG A 45 3.88 55.69 33.03
N LYS A 46 2.85 55.34 33.81
CA LYS A 46 2.58 53.97 34.33
C LYS A 46 2.29 52.93 33.24
N ARG A 47 2.12 53.36 32.03
CA ARG A 47 1.78 52.60 30.84
C ARG A 47 2.95 51.91 30.15
N LYS A 48 4.16 52.47 30.22
CA LYS A 48 5.29 51.87 29.48
C LYS A 48 5.56 50.43 29.92
N SER A 49 5.51 50.16 31.25
CA SER A 49 5.72 48.80 31.79
C SER A 49 4.60 47.83 31.41
N LEU A 50 3.34 48.29 31.41
CA LEU A 50 2.18 47.48 31.07
C LEU A 50 2.16 47.15 29.55
N LEU A 51 2.48 48.12 28.72
CA LEU A 51 2.63 47.90 27.26
C LEU A 51 3.80 46.96 26.95
N ALA A 52 4.90 47.07 27.66
CA ALA A 52 6.03 46.14 27.52
C ALA A 52 5.61 44.70 27.86
N LYS A 53 4.90 44.51 29.00
CA LYS A 53 4.37 43.19 29.39
C LYS A 53 3.40 42.63 28.36
N LEU A 54 2.49 43.43 27.81
CA LEU A 54 1.54 42.99 26.76
C LEU A 54 2.25 42.65 25.47
N LYS A 55 3.27 43.39 25.03
CA LYS A 55 4.09 43.08 23.85
C LYS A 55 4.83 41.75 24.03
N VAL A 56 5.43 41.52 25.21
CA VAL A 56 6.07 40.24 25.53
C VAL A 56 5.06 39.08 25.49
N LYS A 57 3.87 39.27 26.09
CA LYS A 57 2.81 38.25 26.08
C LYS A 57 2.38 37.91 24.62
N ARG A 58 2.16 38.95 23.79
CA ARG A 58 1.83 38.76 22.37
C ARG A 58 2.93 38.00 21.62
N LYS A 59 4.22 38.37 21.84
CA LYS A 59 5.35 37.67 21.24
C LYS A 59 5.37 36.20 21.63
N LYS A 60 5.13 35.86 22.89
CA LYS A 60 5.03 34.46 23.36
C LYS A 60 3.89 33.70 22.69
N HIS A 61 2.71 34.30 22.47
CA HIS A 61 1.62 33.65 21.74
C HIS A 61 1.96 33.42 20.28
N ILE A 62 2.61 34.38 19.62
CA ILE A 62 3.08 34.24 18.23
C ILE A 62 4.15 33.12 18.12
N GLN A 63 5.09 33.07 19.07
CA GLN A 63 6.11 32.01 19.09
C GLN A 63 5.47 30.62 19.24
N LYS A 64 4.52 30.47 20.18
CA LYS A 64 3.78 29.20 20.34
C LYS A 64 2.98 28.84 19.08
N LEU A 65 2.32 29.82 18.46
CA LEU A 65 1.61 29.63 17.18
C LEU A 65 2.55 29.08 16.11
N LEU A 66 3.75 29.69 15.95
CA LEU A 66 4.73 29.24 14.96
C LEU A 66 5.21 27.82 15.24
N VAL A 67 5.45 27.46 16.51
CA VAL A 67 5.87 26.10 16.88
C VAL A 67 4.80 25.08 16.50
N PHE A 68 3.53 25.35 16.86
CA PHE A 68 2.45 24.41 16.51
C PHE A 68 2.14 24.40 15.02
N LEU A 69 2.34 25.50 14.30
CA LEU A 69 2.20 25.56 12.85
C LEU A 69 3.24 24.62 12.17
N ILE A 70 4.50 24.73 12.58
CA ILE A 70 5.57 23.89 12.06
C ILE A 70 5.30 22.42 12.39
N LEU A 71 4.92 22.12 13.64
CA LEU A 71 4.59 20.75 14.06
C LEU A 71 3.43 20.16 13.23
N GLY A 72 2.37 20.95 13.02
CA GLY A 72 1.23 20.52 12.20
C GLY A 72 1.60 20.26 10.75
N ILE A 73 2.45 21.12 10.14
CA ILE A 73 2.94 20.93 8.77
C ILE A 73 3.77 19.65 8.66
N LEU A 74 4.70 19.42 9.61
CA LEU A 74 5.55 18.24 9.59
C LEU A 74 4.72 16.94 9.76
N ALA A 75 3.78 16.94 10.70
CA ALA A 75 2.91 15.79 10.93
C ALA A 75 1.98 15.52 9.73
N GLY A 76 1.40 16.57 9.14
CA GLY A 76 0.57 16.47 7.95
C GLY A 76 1.34 15.98 6.72
N ALA A 77 2.53 16.51 6.48
CA ALA A 77 3.41 16.07 5.40
C ALA A 77 3.83 14.60 5.58
N GLY A 78 4.16 14.20 6.81
CA GLY A 78 4.48 12.81 7.13
C GLY A 78 3.29 11.87 6.86
N SER A 79 2.09 12.25 7.25
CA SER A 79 0.87 11.46 6.98
C SER A 79 0.58 11.35 5.48
N ALA A 80 0.74 12.44 4.73
CA ALA A 80 0.58 12.45 3.27
C ALA A 80 1.61 11.54 2.59
N TYR A 81 2.85 11.54 3.07
CA TYR A 81 3.90 10.66 2.56
C TYR A 81 3.57 9.17 2.83
N VAL A 82 3.09 8.83 4.04
CA VAL A 82 2.67 7.45 4.36
C VAL A 82 1.55 6.99 3.41
N THR A 83 0.55 7.84 3.17
CA THR A 83 -0.53 7.54 2.22
C THR A 83 0.02 7.30 0.80
N TYR A 84 0.90 8.19 0.33
CA TYR A 84 1.54 8.03 -0.97
C TYR A 84 2.34 6.73 -1.05
N TYR A 85 3.14 6.42 -0.03
CA TYR A 85 3.92 5.19 0.02
C TYR A 85 3.04 3.95 -0.03
N GLN A 86 1.98 3.90 0.78
CA GLN A 86 1.05 2.76 0.80
C GLN A 86 0.29 2.58 -0.52
N SER A 87 0.02 3.66 -1.22
CA SER A 87 -0.72 3.61 -2.49
C SER A 87 0.13 3.16 -3.69
N THR A 88 1.45 3.31 -3.61
CA THR A 88 2.39 3.01 -4.70
C THR A 88 3.21 1.74 -4.47
N ASN A 89 3.18 1.18 -3.26
CA ASN A 89 3.92 -0.04 -2.93
C ASN A 89 2.95 -1.19 -2.59
N LEU A 90 3.42 -2.41 -2.83
CA LEU A 90 2.69 -3.62 -2.47
C LEU A 90 2.48 -3.70 -0.95
N SER A 91 1.30 -4.11 -0.53
CA SER A 91 1.06 -4.55 0.83
C SER A 91 1.82 -5.86 1.11
N LYS A 92 1.98 -6.23 2.38
CA LYS A 92 2.59 -7.51 2.72
C LYS A 92 1.82 -8.69 2.14
N GLU A 93 0.48 -8.60 2.15
CA GLU A 93 -0.39 -9.65 1.60
C GLU A 93 -0.27 -9.71 0.08
N ASP A 94 -0.30 -8.57 -0.62
CA ASP A 94 -0.12 -8.54 -2.07
C ASP A 94 1.28 -9.02 -2.48
N THR A 95 2.32 -8.70 -1.69
CA THR A 95 3.68 -9.21 -1.90
C THR A 95 3.71 -10.73 -1.81
N SER A 96 3.13 -11.33 -0.74
CA SER A 96 3.05 -12.78 -0.59
C SER A 96 2.28 -13.42 -1.74
N ASN A 97 1.08 -12.89 -2.05
CA ASN A 97 0.26 -13.41 -3.13
C ASN A 97 0.97 -13.35 -4.49
N LEU A 98 1.72 -12.28 -4.77
CA LEU A 98 2.44 -12.14 -6.04
C LEU A 98 3.66 -13.12 -6.10
N THR A 99 4.36 -13.27 -4.98
CA THR A 99 5.51 -14.18 -4.83
C THR A 99 5.07 -15.65 -4.90
N ASP A 100 4.08 -16.04 -4.11
CA ASP A 100 3.53 -17.39 -4.11
C ASP A 100 2.99 -17.77 -5.49
N GLY A 101 2.28 -16.83 -6.11
CA GLY A 101 1.76 -17.03 -7.46
C GLY A 101 2.85 -17.18 -8.52
N TYR A 102 4.00 -16.52 -8.35
CA TYR A 102 5.15 -16.71 -9.24
C TYR A 102 5.65 -18.16 -9.17
N TYR A 103 5.81 -18.69 -7.96
CA TYR A 103 6.27 -20.07 -7.78
C TYR A 103 5.23 -21.08 -8.25
N TYR A 104 3.95 -20.89 -7.98
CA TYR A 104 2.89 -21.77 -8.46
C TYR A 104 2.84 -21.85 -9.99
N LEU A 105 2.96 -20.73 -10.69
CA LEU A 105 2.96 -20.72 -12.15
C LEU A 105 4.21 -21.39 -12.73
N ARG A 106 5.39 -21.13 -12.12
CA ARG A 106 6.64 -21.77 -12.50
C ARG A 106 6.56 -23.28 -12.33
N ASP A 107 6.14 -23.73 -11.16
CA ASP A 107 6.12 -25.14 -10.81
C ASP A 107 5.08 -25.88 -11.67
N LEU A 108 3.90 -25.29 -11.89
CA LEU A 108 2.90 -25.86 -12.79
C LEU A 108 3.40 -25.96 -14.23
N LYS A 109 4.05 -24.92 -14.74
CA LYS A 109 4.61 -24.92 -16.08
C LYS A 109 5.66 -26.03 -16.26
N ASN A 110 6.58 -26.14 -15.30
CA ASN A 110 7.61 -27.17 -15.31
C ASN A 110 7.00 -28.59 -15.31
N GLU A 111 6.02 -28.82 -14.44
CA GLU A 111 5.34 -30.15 -14.41
C GLU A 111 4.64 -30.47 -15.72
N LEU A 112 3.94 -29.52 -16.34
CA LEU A 112 3.28 -29.75 -17.63
C LEU A 112 4.28 -29.92 -18.79
N GLU A 113 5.42 -29.22 -18.76
CA GLU A 113 6.49 -29.39 -19.73
C GLU A 113 7.18 -30.76 -19.60
N ASP A 114 7.43 -31.25 -18.39
CA ASP A 114 7.97 -32.57 -18.11
C ASP A 114 6.98 -33.66 -18.50
N MET A 115 5.68 -33.48 -18.32
CA MET A 115 4.62 -34.34 -18.84
C MET A 115 4.71 -34.43 -20.37
N LYS A 116 4.80 -33.31 -21.05
CA LYS A 116 4.91 -33.23 -22.50
C LYS A 116 6.16 -33.95 -23.02
N ALA A 117 7.25 -33.91 -22.26
CA ALA A 117 8.50 -34.56 -22.59
C ALA A 117 8.55 -36.05 -22.22
N GLY A 118 7.51 -36.62 -21.59
CA GLY A 118 7.48 -38.03 -21.16
C GLY A 118 8.49 -38.37 -20.04
N LYS A 119 8.93 -37.35 -19.29
CA LYS A 119 9.93 -37.48 -18.21
C LYS A 119 9.32 -37.66 -16.83
N MET A 120 8.09 -38.10 -16.74
CA MET A 120 7.29 -38.05 -15.49
C MET A 120 7.26 -39.35 -14.69
N ASP A 121 7.22 -39.15 -13.36
CA ASP A 121 6.54 -40.05 -12.42
C ASP A 121 5.06 -39.61 -12.31
N ALA A 122 4.15 -40.37 -12.94
CA ALA A 122 2.75 -40.01 -13.12
C ALA A 122 2.03 -39.70 -11.79
N ASP A 123 2.31 -40.45 -10.72
CA ASP A 123 1.63 -40.26 -9.43
C ASP A 123 2.14 -39.04 -8.69
N LYS A 124 3.42 -38.77 -8.72
CA LYS A 124 4.04 -37.61 -8.08
C LYS A 124 3.60 -36.30 -8.73
N SER A 125 3.62 -36.25 -10.06
CA SER A 125 3.20 -35.06 -10.81
C SER A 125 1.72 -34.79 -10.65
N LYS A 126 0.87 -35.79 -10.58
CA LYS A 126 -0.55 -35.62 -10.32
C LYS A 126 -0.80 -34.97 -8.95
N GLN A 127 -0.05 -35.36 -7.91
CA GLN A 127 -0.13 -34.74 -6.60
C GLN A 127 0.32 -33.28 -6.63
N THR A 128 1.46 -32.99 -7.27
CA THR A 128 2.00 -31.62 -7.41
C THR A 128 1.02 -30.73 -8.17
N ILE A 129 0.52 -31.19 -9.32
CA ILE A 129 -0.47 -30.45 -10.12
C ILE A 129 -1.72 -30.17 -9.31
N ASN A 130 -2.29 -31.16 -8.63
CA ASN A 130 -3.49 -30.97 -7.81
C ASN A 130 -3.27 -29.95 -6.69
N TYR A 131 -2.14 -29.98 -6.02
CA TYR A 131 -1.79 -28.99 -4.99
C TYR A 131 -1.70 -27.58 -5.57
N VAL A 132 -0.94 -27.42 -6.66
CA VAL A 132 -0.74 -26.11 -7.29
C VAL A 132 -2.07 -25.56 -7.84
N VAL A 133 -2.84 -26.38 -8.53
CA VAL A 133 -4.11 -26.00 -9.13
C VAL A 133 -5.13 -25.59 -8.06
N THR A 134 -5.17 -26.28 -6.93
CA THR A 134 -5.99 -25.90 -5.77
C THR A 134 -5.55 -24.57 -5.20
N SER A 135 -4.25 -24.36 -5.07
CA SER A 135 -3.66 -23.08 -4.61
C SER A 135 -4.01 -21.93 -5.55
N LEU A 136 -3.93 -22.15 -6.87
CA LEU A 136 -4.33 -21.18 -7.90
C LEU A 136 -5.84 -20.85 -7.81
N ALA A 137 -6.69 -21.85 -7.69
CA ALA A 137 -8.13 -21.64 -7.54
C ALA A 137 -8.47 -20.81 -6.28
N GLY A 138 -7.67 -20.93 -5.22
CA GLY A 138 -7.77 -20.12 -3.99
C GLY A 138 -7.59 -18.61 -4.21
N TYR A 139 -7.05 -18.19 -5.37
CA TYR A 139 -6.98 -16.75 -5.69
C TYR A 139 -8.34 -16.10 -5.96
N SER A 140 -9.40 -16.89 -6.10
CA SER A 140 -10.78 -16.38 -6.27
C SER A 140 -11.25 -15.46 -5.14
N VAL A 141 -10.73 -15.65 -3.94
CA VAL A 141 -11.07 -14.84 -2.77
C VAL A 141 -10.04 -13.72 -2.48
N LYS A 142 -8.92 -13.70 -3.20
CA LYS A 142 -7.89 -12.69 -3.03
C LYS A 142 -8.31 -11.37 -3.65
N LYS A 143 -8.00 -10.28 -2.94
CA LYS A 143 -8.26 -8.90 -3.41
C LYS A 143 -7.05 -8.04 -3.13
N ALA A 144 -6.72 -7.18 -4.06
CA ALA A 144 -5.68 -6.19 -3.88
C ALA A 144 -6.00 -5.25 -2.71
N SER A 145 -4.97 -4.80 -2.02
CA SER A 145 -5.11 -3.85 -0.91
C SER A 145 -5.88 -2.60 -1.35
N ILE A 146 -6.85 -2.18 -0.54
CA ILE A 146 -7.62 -0.94 -0.75
C ILE A 146 -6.77 0.32 -0.63
N LEU A 147 -5.56 0.20 -0.08
CA LEU A 147 -4.61 1.31 0.04
C LEU A 147 -3.85 1.58 -1.26
N ASN A 148 -3.81 0.62 -2.19
CA ASN A 148 -3.22 0.79 -3.50
C ASN A 148 -4.03 1.79 -4.35
N THR A 149 -3.35 2.44 -5.30
CA THR A 149 -4.04 3.25 -6.31
C THR A 149 -5.08 2.42 -7.05
N VAL A 150 -6.10 3.06 -7.62
CA VAL A 150 -7.14 2.37 -8.43
C VAL A 150 -6.51 1.54 -9.55
N GLU A 151 -5.45 2.05 -10.17
CA GLU A 151 -4.72 1.33 -11.22
C GLU A 151 -3.98 0.11 -10.66
N GLY A 152 -3.28 0.27 -9.52
CA GLY A 152 -2.61 -0.83 -8.85
C GLY A 152 -3.57 -1.95 -8.43
N GLN A 153 -4.73 -1.57 -7.87
CA GLN A 153 -5.80 -2.54 -7.54
C GLN A 153 -6.30 -3.27 -8.79
N ARG A 154 -6.49 -2.56 -9.91
CA ARG A 154 -6.96 -3.14 -11.17
C ARG A 154 -5.97 -4.16 -11.71
N VAL A 155 -4.68 -3.84 -11.70
CA VAL A 155 -3.62 -4.71 -12.19
C VAL A 155 -3.51 -5.99 -11.35
N LEU A 156 -3.49 -5.86 -10.01
CA LEU A 156 -3.43 -7.01 -9.11
C LEU A 156 -4.70 -7.87 -9.16
N ASN A 157 -5.88 -7.27 -9.12
CA ASN A 157 -7.14 -8.01 -9.16
C ASN A 157 -7.29 -8.78 -10.47
N ARG A 158 -6.84 -8.22 -11.60
CA ARG A 158 -6.84 -8.92 -12.88
C ARG A 158 -5.89 -10.10 -12.88
N TYR A 159 -4.72 -9.95 -12.26
CA TYR A 159 -3.78 -11.06 -12.06
C TYR A 159 -4.42 -12.14 -11.17
N TYR A 160 -4.96 -11.80 -10.00
CA TYR A 160 -5.59 -12.76 -9.10
C TYR A 160 -6.77 -13.51 -9.75
N GLN A 161 -7.59 -12.79 -10.49
CA GLN A 161 -8.68 -13.40 -11.25
C GLN A 161 -8.14 -14.41 -12.29
N SER A 162 -7.12 -14.03 -13.05
CA SER A 162 -6.53 -14.93 -14.06
C SER A 162 -5.88 -16.17 -13.45
N MET A 163 -5.27 -16.05 -12.27
CA MET A 163 -4.76 -17.18 -11.50
C MET A 163 -5.87 -18.15 -11.11
N SER A 164 -6.97 -17.62 -10.58
CA SER A 164 -8.13 -18.43 -10.19
C SER A 164 -8.76 -19.13 -11.38
N GLU A 165 -8.96 -18.43 -12.49
CA GLU A 165 -9.53 -18.98 -13.72
C GLU A 165 -8.64 -20.12 -14.25
N LEU A 166 -7.32 -19.95 -14.28
CA LEU A 166 -6.36 -20.98 -14.64
C LEU A 166 -6.50 -22.22 -13.75
N GLY A 167 -6.51 -22.03 -12.42
CA GLY A 167 -6.65 -23.12 -11.46
C GLY A 167 -7.95 -23.91 -11.67
N ILE A 168 -9.07 -23.21 -11.83
CA ILE A 168 -10.38 -23.83 -12.06
C ILE A 168 -10.40 -24.59 -13.40
N ASN A 169 -9.84 -24.00 -14.46
CA ASN A 169 -9.86 -24.62 -15.79
C ASN A 169 -9.02 -25.91 -15.82
N ILE A 170 -7.80 -25.86 -15.25
CA ILE A 170 -6.95 -27.07 -15.19
C ILE A 170 -7.58 -28.12 -14.28
N SER A 171 -8.16 -27.74 -13.14
CA SER A 171 -8.83 -28.68 -12.24
C SER A 171 -9.94 -29.47 -12.95
N LYS A 172 -10.76 -28.78 -13.75
CA LYS A 172 -11.84 -29.43 -14.52
C LYS A 172 -11.33 -30.42 -15.56
N ASN A 173 -10.13 -30.18 -16.09
CA ASN A 173 -9.54 -30.99 -17.17
C ASN A 173 -8.41 -31.92 -16.67
N SER A 174 -8.18 -32.01 -15.36
CA SER A 174 -7.03 -32.71 -14.77
C SER A 174 -6.96 -34.19 -15.14
N GLY A 175 -8.11 -34.87 -15.33
CA GLY A 175 -8.16 -36.24 -15.79
C GLY A 175 -7.65 -36.45 -17.23
N ASN A 176 -7.79 -35.44 -18.09
CA ASN A 176 -7.45 -35.49 -19.49
C ASN A 176 -6.06 -34.96 -19.81
N LEU A 177 -5.36 -34.34 -18.84
CA LEU A 177 -4.03 -33.75 -19.05
C LEU A 177 -2.97 -34.74 -19.51
N ILE A 178 -3.07 -36.01 -19.07
CA ILE A 178 -2.12 -37.08 -19.42
C ILE A 178 -2.49 -37.71 -20.77
N GLU A 179 -3.78 -37.81 -21.08
CA GLU A 179 -4.27 -38.56 -22.22
C GLU A 179 -4.45 -37.69 -23.47
N ASP A 180 -4.68 -36.37 -23.30
CA ASP A 180 -4.98 -35.44 -24.38
C ASP A 180 -3.89 -34.36 -24.53
N GLN A 181 -3.04 -34.53 -25.55
CA GLN A 181 -1.97 -33.59 -25.89
C GLN A 181 -2.50 -32.17 -26.21
N LYS A 182 -3.75 -32.07 -26.68
CA LYS A 182 -4.36 -30.77 -26.96
C LYS A 182 -4.67 -30.05 -25.65
N VAL A 183 -5.28 -30.73 -24.68
CA VAL A 183 -5.59 -30.17 -23.34
C VAL A 183 -4.30 -29.70 -22.65
N LEU A 184 -3.23 -30.45 -22.76
CA LEU A 184 -1.92 -30.10 -22.23
C LEU A 184 -1.37 -28.82 -22.86
N ASN A 185 -1.39 -28.69 -24.20
CA ASN A 185 -0.90 -27.51 -24.90
C ASN A 185 -1.78 -26.28 -24.63
N ASP A 186 -3.08 -26.45 -24.58
CA ASP A 186 -4.02 -25.37 -24.22
C ASP A 186 -3.74 -24.86 -22.79
N SER A 187 -3.47 -25.75 -21.84
CA SER A 187 -3.09 -25.41 -20.46
C SER A 187 -1.78 -24.64 -20.39
N LEU A 188 -0.76 -25.02 -21.15
CA LEU A 188 0.51 -24.29 -21.26
C LEU A 188 0.30 -22.88 -21.82
N THR A 189 -0.54 -22.76 -22.85
CA THR A 189 -0.91 -21.47 -23.44
C THR A 189 -1.65 -20.57 -22.42
N ASP A 190 -2.54 -21.14 -21.61
CA ASP A 190 -3.24 -20.39 -20.58
C ASP A 190 -2.28 -19.92 -19.46
N ILE A 191 -1.29 -20.74 -19.08
CA ILE A 191 -0.22 -20.31 -18.16
C ILE A 191 0.53 -19.09 -18.72
N GLU A 192 0.90 -19.09 -20.00
CA GLU A 192 1.59 -17.95 -20.63
C GLU A 192 0.75 -16.67 -20.60
N LYS A 193 -0.57 -16.78 -20.80
CA LYS A 193 -1.49 -15.64 -20.65
C LYS A 193 -1.47 -15.08 -19.21
N VAL A 194 -1.52 -15.96 -18.20
CA VAL A 194 -1.46 -15.55 -16.80
C VAL A 194 -0.11 -14.92 -16.45
N GLN A 195 1.00 -15.49 -16.97
CA GLN A 195 2.33 -14.89 -16.82
C GLN A 195 2.42 -13.48 -17.41
N THR A 196 1.65 -13.19 -18.46
CA THR A 196 1.55 -11.83 -19.01
C THR A 196 0.91 -10.86 -18.01
N PHE A 197 -0.14 -11.27 -17.30
CA PHE A 197 -0.76 -10.43 -16.23
C PHE A 197 0.15 -10.33 -15.02
N GLN A 198 0.84 -11.41 -14.64
CA GLN A 198 1.85 -11.41 -13.58
C GLN A 198 2.95 -10.39 -13.87
N LYS A 199 3.52 -10.43 -15.08
CA LYS A 199 4.56 -9.48 -15.50
C LYS A 199 4.06 -8.03 -15.41
N LYS A 200 2.83 -7.74 -15.88
CA LYS A 200 2.24 -6.42 -15.76
C LYS A 200 2.11 -5.95 -14.30
N ALA A 201 1.77 -6.85 -13.37
CA ALA A 201 1.70 -6.53 -11.96
C ALA A 201 3.10 -6.26 -11.38
N MET A 202 4.08 -7.10 -11.70
CA MET A 202 5.46 -6.94 -11.27
C MET A 202 6.09 -5.65 -11.80
N ASP A 203 5.89 -5.35 -13.09
CA ASP A 203 6.39 -4.12 -13.74
C ASP A 203 5.76 -2.86 -13.11
N PHE A 204 4.44 -2.90 -12.84
CA PHE A 204 3.73 -1.78 -12.22
C PHE A 204 4.28 -1.45 -10.83
N PHE A 205 4.51 -2.45 -10.00
CA PHE A 205 5.05 -2.29 -8.66
C PHE A 205 6.58 -2.36 -8.59
N LYS A 206 7.27 -2.43 -9.73
CA LYS A 206 8.73 -2.48 -9.83
C LYS A 206 9.35 -3.61 -9.01
N VAL A 207 8.73 -4.78 -9.03
CA VAL A 207 9.24 -5.98 -8.36
C VAL A 207 10.47 -6.50 -9.10
N ASP A 208 11.55 -6.72 -8.38
CA ASP A 208 12.77 -7.31 -8.94
C ASP A 208 12.61 -8.83 -9.05
N VAL A 209 12.29 -9.28 -10.27
CA VAL A 209 12.10 -10.71 -10.59
C VAL A 209 13.38 -11.52 -10.39
N SER A 210 14.55 -10.90 -10.53
CA SER A 210 15.83 -11.60 -10.38
C SER A 210 16.05 -12.19 -8.98
N VAL A 211 15.39 -11.61 -7.97
CA VAL A 211 15.40 -12.13 -6.60
C VAL A 211 14.57 -13.40 -6.48
N LEU A 212 13.44 -13.48 -7.21
CA LEU A 212 12.56 -14.66 -7.20
C LEU A 212 13.18 -15.83 -7.95
N GLU A 213 13.95 -15.57 -9.01
CA GLU A 213 14.64 -16.60 -9.79
C GLU A 213 15.77 -17.28 -9.02
N LYS A 214 16.40 -16.58 -8.07
CA LYS A 214 17.53 -17.11 -7.27
C LYS A 214 17.11 -17.99 -6.09
N GLN A 215 15.85 -17.93 -5.68
CA GLN A 215 15.32 -18.79 -4.62
C GLN A 215 14.86 -20.11 -5.25
N LYS A 216 15.78 -21.10 -5.25
CA LYS A 216 15.50 -22.48 -5.63
C LYS A 216 15.02 -23.28 -4.44
#